data_4477846a4831998e30402a11f2ef7a90
#
_entry.id   4477846a4831998e30402a11f2ef7a90
#
_cell.length_a   1.000
_cell.length_b   1.000
_cell.length_c   1.000
_cell.angle_alpha   90.00
_cell.angle_beta   90.00
_cell.angle_gamma   90.00
#
_symmetry.space_group_name_H-M   'P 1'
#
loop_
_entity.id
_entity.type
_entity.pdbx_description
1 polymer ?
#
loop_
_entity_poly.entity_id
_entity_poly.type
_entity_poly.pdbx_seq_one_letter_code
_entity_poly.pdbx_strand_id
1 'polypeptide(L)'
;MSYEEIPYTVEDRKLPPEVVAFIDEADRRCDDFYEQQLNKRYPRYVPSEPAQVYAALRHVTEQGLPLGETFIEWGSGFGVGTGFAALLGYEAHGIEIEETLVEKAESLLADQGLDAEFLPVSYIPDGFISYDALSG
;
A
#
# COMPACT_ATOMS: atom_id res chain seq x y z
N MET A 1 -8.29 -2.33 -26.13
CA MET A 1 -8.63 -1.97 -24.74
C MET A 1 -8.64 -0.46 -24.60
N SER A 2 -9.69 0.09 -24.11
CA SER A 2 -9.78 1.53 -23.89
C SER A 2 -9.69 1.83 -22.39
N TYR A 3 -9.08 2.96 -22.07
CA TYR A 3 -9.02 3.45 -20.71
C TYR A 3 -10.03 4.57 -20.56
N GLU A 4 -10.71 4.56 -19.44
CA GLU A 4 -11.61 5.63 -19.07
C GLU A 4 -10.95 6.45 -17.97
N GLU A 5 -10.84 7.76 -18.20
CA GLU A 5 -10.27 8.64 -17.19
C GLU A 5 -11.29 8.88 -16.07
N ILE A 6 -10.86 8.62 -14.86
CA ILE A 6 -11.69 8.85 -13.67
C ILE A 6 -11.47 10.28 -13.20
N PRO A 7 -12.50 11.14 -13.21
CA PRO A 7 -12.35 12.49 -12.68
C PRO A 7 -11.95 12.46 -11.22
N TYR A 8 -10.85 13.12 -10.89
CA TYR A 8 -10.36 13.21 -9.54
C TYR A 8 -9.81 14.60 -9.28
N THR A 9 -10.31 15.22 -8.22
CA THR A 9 -9.76 16.47 -7.72
C THR A 9 -9.31 16.26 -6.28
N VAL A 10 -8.20 16.90 -5.91
CA VAL A 10 -7.73 16.85 -4.53
C VAL A 10 -8.80 17.48 -3.63
N GLU A 11 -9.36 16.68 -2.75
CA GLU A 11 -10.39 17.15 -1.83
C GLU A 11 -9.77 17.70 -0.56
N ASP A 12 -10.29 18.83 -0.12
CA ASP A 12 -9.90 19.46 1.14
C ASP A 12 -10.76 18.91 2.30
N ARG A 13 -11.00 17.59 2.28
CA ARG A 13 -11.79 16.91 3.32
C ARG A 13 -10.86 16.46 4.44
N LYS A 14 -11.36 16.60 5.67
CA LYS A 14 -10.66 16.08 6.83
C LYS A 14 -10.53 14.56 6.74
N LEU A 15 -9.35 14.08 7.09
CA LEU A 15 -9.12 12.65 7.23
C LEU A 15 -9.79 12.16 8.53
N PRO A 16 -10.39 10.96 8.53
CA PRO A 16 -10.89 10.37 9.77
C PRO A 16 -9.78 10.21 10.81
N PRO A 17 -10.11 10.35 12.11
CA PRO A 17 -9.08 10.23 13.16
C PRO A 17 -8.28 8.92 13.12
N GLU A 18 -8.93 7.81 12.80
CA GLU A 18 -8.25 6.51 12.69
C GLU A 18 -7.27 6.47 11.53
N VAL A 19 -7.54 7.19 10.46
CA VAL A 19 -6.62 7.30 9.32
C VAL A 19 -5.42 8.15 9.70
N VAL A 20 -5.64 9.27 10.39
CA VAL A 20 -4.56 10.13 10.87
C VAL A 20 -3.64 9.35 11.81
N ALA A 21 -4.20 8.61 12.76
CA ALA A 21 -3.43 7.80 13.69
C ALA A 21 -2.60 6.73 12.96
N PHE A 22 -3.19 6.09 11.95
CA PHE A 22 -2.49 5.10 11.14
C PHE A 22 -1.33 5.72 10.36
N ILE A 23 -1.56 6.88 9.72
CA ILE A 23 -0.52 7.59 8.98
C ILE A 23 0.62 8.00 9.90
N ASP A 24 0.30 8.57 11.06
CA ASP A 24 1.32 9.03 12.02
C ASP A 24 2.20 7.87 12.48
N GLU A 25 1.62 6.73 12.79
CA GLU A 25 2.40 5.56 13.20
C GLU A 25 3.22 4.99 12.04
N ALA A 26 2.66 4.96 10.83
CA ALA A 26 3.40 4.53 9.65
C ALA A 26 4.60 5.44 9.37
N ASP A 27 4.39 6.75 9.46
CA ASP A 27 5.47 7.73 9.26
C ASP A 27 6.58 7.56 10.29
N ARG A 28 6.22 7.35 11.55
CA ARG A 28 7.20 7.13 12.62
C ARG A 28 8.05 5.89 12.32
N ARG A 29 7.43 4.81 11.88
CA ARG A 29 8.14 3.57 11.55
C ARG A 29 9.00 3.71 10.30
N CYS A 30 8.55 4.49 9.32
CA CYS A 30 9.36 4.84 8.15
C CYS A 30 10.58 5.65 8.54
N ASP A 31 10.44 6.62 9.44
CA ASP A 31 11.54 7.43 9.92
C ASP A 31 12.58 6.56 10.64
N ASP A 32 12.13 5.62 11.48
CA ASP A 32 13.03 4.66 12.14
C ASP A 32 13.78 3.80 11.12
N PHE A 33 13.09 3.38 10.07
CA PHE A 33 13.69 2.60 8.99
C PHE A 33 14.82 3.37 8.30
N TYR A 34 14.60 4.65 8.00
CA TYR A 34 15.61 5.51 7.40
C TYR A 34 16.77 5.82 8.36
N GLU A 35 16.48 6.04 9.64
CA GLU A 35 17.51 6.25 10.66
C GLU A 35 18.45 5.07 10.80
N GLN A 36 17.93 3.85 10.69
CA GLN A 36 18.72 2.63 10.70
C GLN A 36 19.41 2.39 9.36
N GLN A 37 19.18 3.26 8.37
CA GLN A 37 19.71 3.17 7.01
C GLN A 37 19.34 1.87 6.28
N LEU A 38 18.25 1.25 6.69
CA LEU A 38 17.77 0.02 6.08
C LEU A 38 17.31 0.23 4.63
N ASN A 39 16.92 1.45 4.29
CA ASN A 39 16.55 1.81 2.91
C ASN A 39 17.70 1.57 1.92
N LYS A 40 18.95 1.60 2.39
CA LYS A 40 20.13 1.31 1.55
C LYS A 40 20.21 -0.18 1.19
N ARG A 41 19.64 -1.05 2.04
CA ARG A 41 19.57 -2.48 1.79
C ARG A 41 18.43 -2.82 0.83
N TYR A 42 17.44 -1.95 0.73
CA TYR A 42 16.24 -2.14 -0.08
C TYR A 42 16.03 -0.93 -0.99
N PRO A 43 16.94 -0.70 -1.97
CA PRO A 43 16.93 0.53 -2.78
C PRO A 43 15.69 0.69 -3.66
N ARG A 44 14.91 -0.38 -3.85
CA ARG A 44 13.68 -0.33 -4.63
C ARG A 44 12.47 0.12 -3.80
N TYR A 45 12.65 0.26 -2.49
CA TYR A 45 11.56 0.72 -1.64
C TYR A 45 11.41 2.23 -1.78
N VAL A 46 10.27 2.67 -2.28
CA VAL A 46 9.91 4.08 -2.42
C VAL A 46 8.55 4.27 -1.74
N PRO A 47 8.48 5.03 -0.63
CA PRO A 47 7.20 5.28 0.02
C PRO A 47 6.33 6.21 -0.81
N SER A 48 5.04 5.92 -0.85
CA SER A 48 4.04 6.79 -1.46
C SER A 48 3.63 7.90 -0.49
N GLU A 49 3.02 8.97 -1.01
CA GLU A 49 2.44 10.03 -0.18
C GLU A 49 1.13 9.53 0.44
N PRO A 50 1.08 9.26 1.76
CA PRO A 50 -0.06 8.54 2.35
C PRO A 50 -1.40 9.25 2.20
N ALA A 51 -1.45 10.55 2.46
CA ALA A 51 -2.71 11.28 2.41
C ALA A 51 -3.33 11.27 1.02
N GLN A 52 -2.49 11.36 -0.02
CA GLN A 52 -2.95 11.32 -1.40
C GLN A 52 -3.45 9.95 -1.80
N VAL A 53 -2.75 8.89 -1.36
CA VAL A 53 -3.16 7.50 -1.63
C VAL A 53 -4.52 7.24 -0.98
N TYR A 54 -4.69 7.62 0.28
CA TYR A 54 -5.96 7.45 0.97
C TYR A 54 -7.09 8.22 0.27
N ALA A 55 -6.85 9.48 -0.08
CA ALA A 55 -7.85 10.31 -0.73
C ALA A 55 -8.30 9.71 -2.07
N ALA A 56 -7.36 9.21 -2.86
CA ALA A 56 -7.68 8.57 -4.14
C ALA A 56 -8.50 7.29 -3.93
N LEU A 57 -8.09 6.44 -3.01
CA LEU A 57 -8.79 5.19 -2.73
C LEU A 57 -10.19 5.44 -2.17
N ARG A 58 -10.33 6.42 -1.27
CA ARG A 58 -11.63 6.84 -0.75
C ARG A 58 -12.55 7.32 -1.87
N HIS A 59 -12.02 8.14 -2.77
CA HIS A 59 -12.80 8.66 -3.90
C HIS A 59 -13.31 7.51 -4.78
N VAL A 60 -12.43 6.61 -5.18
CA VAL A 60 -12.79 5.45 -6.01
C VAL A 60 -13.86 4.61 -5.32
N THR A 61 -13.70 4.39 -4.01
CA THR A 61 -14.66 3.61 -3.22
C THR A 61 -16.02 4.29 -3.14
N GLU A 62 -16.05 5.59 -2.87
CA GLU A 62 -17.30 6.36 -2.77
C GLU A 62 -18.04 6.45 -4.10
N GLN A 63 -17.32 6.41 -5.21
CA GLN A 63 -17.93 6.42 -6.54
C GLN A 63 -18.43 5.03 -6.97
N GLY A 64 -18.23 4.00 -6.16
CA GLY A 64 -18.68 2.66 -6.48
C GLY A 64 -17.98 2.02 -7.67
N LEU A 65 -16.73 2.42 -7.94
CA LEU A 65 -15.98 1.95 -9.11
C LEU A 65 -15.40 0.54 -8.98
N PRO A 66 -15.00 0.06 -7.79
CA PRO A 66 -14.48 -1.31 -7.68
C PRO A 66 -15.53 -2.34 -8.03
N LEU A 67 -15.10 -3.44 -8.67
CA LEU A 67 -15.99 -4.52 -9.08
C LEU A 67 -16.30 -5.50 -7.94
N GLY A 68 -15.66 -5.35 -6.80
CA GLY A 68 -15.84 -6.22 -5.64
C GLY A 68 -15.27 -5.59 -4.38
N GLU A 69 -15.14 -6.41 -3.34
CA GLU A 69 -14.71 -5.97 -2.02
C GLU A 69 -13.29 -6.41 -1.68
N THR A 70 -12.58 -7.01 -2.62
CA THR A 70 -11.20 -7.46 -2.44
C THR A 70 -10.24 -6.42 -3.01
N PHE A 71 -9.20 -6.12 -2.26
CA PHE A 71 -8.15 -5.18 -2.66
C PHE A 71 -6.81 -5.88 -2.62
N ILE A 72 -6.01 -5.68 -3.66
CA ILE A 72 -4.65 -6.25 -3.73
C ILE A 72 -3.69 -5.12 -4.08
N GLU A 73 -2.67 -4.92 -3.26
CA GLU A 73 -1.60 -3.97 -3.51
C GLU A 73 -0.33 -4.70 -3.95
N TRP A 74 0.19 -4.33 -5.11
CA TRP A 74 1.44 -4.86 -5.62
C TRP A 74 2.61 -3.99 -5.14
N GLY A 75 3.64 -4.63 -4.55
CA GLY A 75 4.75 -3.89 -3.99
C GLY A 75 4.32 -3.12 -2.73
N SER A 76 3.71 -3.82 -1.78
CA SER A 76 3.03 -3.17 -0.66
C SER A 76 3.95 -2.48 0.35
N GLY A 77 5.24 -2.78 0.36
CA GLY A 77 6.20 -2.14 1.28
C GLY A 77 5.78 -2.24 2.74
N PHE A 78 5.62 -1.09 3.41
CA PHE A 78 5.14 -1.05 4.80
C PHE A 78 3.64 -1.35 4.95
N GLY A 79 2.94 -1.55 3.84
CA GLY A 79 1.53 -1.93 3.87
C GLY A 79 0.57 -0.77 4.11
N VAL A 80 1.00 0.46 3.87
CA VAL A 80 0.16 1.64 4.14
C VAL A 80 -1.08 1.66 3.26
N GLY A 81 -0.92 1.43 1.95
CA GLY A 81 -2.06 1.35 1.03
C GLY A 81 -3.00 0.20 1.36
N THR A 82 -2.43 -0.96 1.69
CA THR A 82 -3.21 -2.13 2.13
C THR A 82 -3.98 -1.80 3.42
N GLY A 83 -3.36 -1.09 4.34
CA GLY A 83 -4.00 -0.64 5.57
C GLY A 83 -5.16 0.31 5.30
N PHE A 84 -5.01 1.23 4.36
CA PHE A 84 -6.12 2.12 3.95
C PHE A 84 -7.29 1.32 3.40
N ALA A 85 -7.02 0.31 2.59
CA ALA A 85 -8.07 -0.55 2.05
C ALA A 85 -8.81 -1.27 3.19
N ALA A 86 -8.08 -1.79 4.18
CA ALA A 86 -8.68 -2.40 5.36
C ALA A 86 -9.55 -1.41 6.14
N LEU A 87 -9.08 -0.17 6.30
CA LEU A 87 -9.84 0.88 6.97
C LEU A 87 -11.12 1.26 6.22
N LEU A 88 -11.10 1.13 4.90
CA LEU A 88 -12.26 1.39 4.05
C LEU A 88 -13.20 0.19 3.90
N GLY A 89 -12.88 -0.93 4.55
CA GLY A 89 -13.76 -2.09 4.59
C GLY A 89 -13.47 -3.17 3.54
N TYR A 90 -12.36 -3.07 2.81
CA TYR A 90 -11.97 -4.10 1.85
C TYR A 90 -11.37 -5.31 2.55
N GLU A 91 -11.50 -6.47 1.92
CA GLU A 91 -10.65 -7.62 2.20
C GLU A 91 -9.29 -7.33 1.55
N ALA A 92 -8.32 -6.95 2.36
CA ALA A 92 -7.08 -6.35 1.87
C ALA A 92 -5.92 -7.34 1.86
N HIS A 93 -5.15 -7.31 0.77
CA HIS A 93 -3.98 -8.15 0.57
C HIS A 93 -2.83 -7.30 0.03
N GLY A 94 -1.63 -7.55 0.51
CA GLY A 94 -0.42 -6.92 0.00
C GLY A 94 0.55 -7.99 -0.52
N ILE A 95 1.22 -7.69 -1.63
CA ILE A 95 2.24 -8.56 -2.20
C ILE A 95 3.55 -7.79 -2.16
N GLU A 96 4.55 -8.34 -1.49
CA GLU A 96 5.84 -7.73 -1.32
C GLU A 96 6.93 -8.81 -1.32
N ILE A 97 7.94 -8.65 -2.18
CA ILE A 97 9.00 -9.65 -2.32
C ILE A 97 9.99 -9.63 -1.14
N GLU A 98 10.15 -8.49 -0.49
CA GLU A 98 11.10 -8.34 0.62
C GLU A 98 10.47 -8.77 1.94
N GLU A 99 10.91 -9.91 2.47
CA GLU A 99 10.36 -10.46 3.73
C GLU A 99 10.44 -9.50 4.89
N THR A 100 11.51 -8.70 5.00
CA THR A 100 11.66 -7.71 6.07
C THR A 100 10.54 -6.67 6.00
N LEU A 101 10.18 -6.22 4.80
CA LEU A 101 9.09 -5.27 4.63
C LEU A 101 7.73 -5.92 4.94
N VAL A 102 7.55 -7.19 4.56
CA VAL A 102 6.33 -7.95 4.91
C VAL A 102 6.16 -8.00 6.43
N GLU A 103 7.22 -8.32 7.16
CA GLU A 103 7.18 -8.39 8.63
C GLU A 103 6.82 -7.03 9.24
N LYS A 104 7.38 -5.94 8.69
CA LYS A 104 7.07 -4.58 9.15
C LYS A 104 5.62 -4.21 8.88
N ALA A 105 5.10 -4.58 7.70
CA ALA A 105 3.71 -4.35 7.35
C ALA A 105 2.76 -5.13 8.26
N GLU A 106 3.03 -6.40 8.49
CA GLU A 106 2.23 -7.23 9.39
C GLU A 106 2.20 -6.65 10.80
N SER A 107 3.37 -6.23 11.31
CA SER A 107 3.48 -5.64 12.63
C SER A 107 2.70 -4.32 12.73
N LEU A 108 2.85 -3.45 11.74
CA LEU A 108 2.15 -2.16 11.71
C LEU A 108 0.63 -2.36 11.75
N LEU A 109 0.10 -3.20 10.87
CA LEU A 109 -1.33 -3.39 10.78
C LEU A 109 -1.90 -4.10 12.00
N ALA A 110 -1.20 -5.12 12.51
CA ALA A 110 -1.61 -5.81 13.72
C ALA A 110 -1.69 -4.84 14.91
N ASP A 111 -0.69 -3.97 15.08
CA ASP A 111 -0.67 -3.00 16.16
C ASP A 111 -1.78 -1.97 16.05
N GLN A 112 -2.24 -1.70 14.84
CA GLN A 112 -3.34 -0.77 14.59
C GLN A 112 -4.72 -1.47 14.56
N GLY A 113 -4.76 -2.75 14.85
CA GLY A 113 -6.00 -3.52 14.85
C GLY A 113 -6.62 -3.72 13.48
N LEU A 114 -5.81 -3.69 12.43
CA LEU A 114 -6.27 -3.86 11.06
C LEU A 114 -5.99 -5.26 10.56
N ASP A 115 -6.96 -5.82 9.83
CA ASP A 115 -6.89 -7.17 9.31
C ASP A 115 -6.54 -7.14 7.83
N ALA A 116 -5.41 -7.76 7.47
CA ALA A 116 -4.94 -7.84 6.09
C ALA A 116 -3.96 -9.00 5.96
N GLU A 117 -3.82 -9.51 4.74
CA GLU A 117 -2.88 -10.57 4.43
C GLU A 117 -1.70 -10.02 3.63
N PHE A 118 -0.48 -10.40 3.99
CA PHE A 118 0.72 -10.05 3.24
C PHE A 118 1.42 -11.31 2.76
N LEU A 119 1.77 -11.33 1.49
CA LEU A 119 2.42 -12.47 0.85
C LEU A 119 3.85 -12.08 0.44
N PRO A 120 4.88 -12.77 0.96
CA PRO A 120 6.28 -12.51 0.61
C PRO A 120 6.64 -13.15 -0.73
N VAL A 121 5.98 -12.74 -1.79
CA VAL A 121 6.14 -13.31 -3.13
C VAL A 121 6.25 -12.19 -4.16
N SER A 122 6.78 -12.55 -5.34
CA SER A 122 6.79 -11.66 -6.48
C SER A 122 5.44 -11.70 -7.18
N TYR A 123 4.96 -10.56 -7.66
CA TYR A 123 3.79 -10.49 -8.52
C TYR A 123 4.11 -10.88 -9.97
N ILE A 124 5.38 -11.12 -10.29
CA ILE A 124 5.81 -11.59 -11.62
C ILE A 124 5.66 -13.10 -11.66
N PRO A 125 4.88 -13.66 -12.58
CA PRO A 125 4.67 -15.11 -12.66
C PRO A 125 5.98 -15.87 -12.91
N ASP A 126 6.03 -17.11 -12.41
CA ASP A 126 7.16 -18.01 -12.67
C ASP A 126 7.30 -18.23 -14.18
N GLY A 127 8.52 -18.28 -14.65
CA GLY A 127 8.82 -18.50 -16.06
C GLY A 127 9.10 -17.23 -16.85
N PHE A 128 8.82 -16.05 -16.28
CA PHE A 128 9.27 -14.80 -16.87
C PHE A 128 10.78 -14.67 -16.67
N ILE A 129 11.48 -14.20 -17.70
CA ILE A 129 12.94 -14.19 -17.70
C ILE A 129 13.48 -13.19 -16.70
N SER A 130 13.18 -11.93 -16.88
CA SER A 130 13.52 -10.87 -15.95
C SER A 130 12.74 -9.62 -16.30
N TYR A 131 12.62 -8.75 -15.34
CA TYR A 131 11.97 -7.45 -15.56
C TYR A 131 12.73 -6.65 -16.61
N ASP A 132 14.04 -6.68 -16.57
CA ASP A 132 14.90 -5.96 -17.52
C ASP A 132 14.69 -6.46 -18.95
N ALA A 133 14.49 -7.76 -19.13
CA ALA A 133 14.21 -8.33 -20.45
C ALA A 133 12.86 -7.88 -21.00
N LEU A 134 11.90 -7.58 -20.12
CA LEU A 134 10.57 -7.12 -20.50
C LEU A 134 10.53 -5.61 -20.81
N SER A 135 11.44 -4.85 -20.23
CA SER A 135 11.50 -3.40 -20.40
C SER A 135 12.41 -2.94 -21.53
N GLY A 136 13.16 -3.85 -22.09
CA GLY A 136 14.15 -3.57 -23.14
C GLY A 136 13.60 -3.44 -24.55
#